data_99bf7f7f604679b2d7aae4bdd51d213e
#
_entry.id   99bf7f7f604679b2d7aae4bdd51d213e
#
_cell.length_a   1.000
_cell.length_b   1.000
_cell.length_c   1.000
_cell.angle_alpha   90.00
_cell.angle_beta   90.00
_cell.angle_gamma   90.00
#
_symmetry.space_group_name_H-M   'P 1'
#
loop_
_entity.id
_entity.type
_entity.pdbx_description
1 polymer ?
#
loop_
_entity_poly.entity_id
_entity_poly.type
_entity_poly.pdbx_seq_one_letter_code
_entity_poly.pdbx_strand_id
1 'polypeptide(L)'
;MTLQELRQKLQHLESQKINLDNEIIQTKREIEKLSPFSKEQKIELFKSLFIGRSDVFAKYWISKDGLKKGYSPSTYTFKGNDYIPIANEIIQQHLEGKIRLGTYVVVNQTMAKFLVIDLDKASFIEDSRAINKISLSLGLKPLIELSKSGNGIHIWYFFELPIKAKDARKLGDIIITKAMDTSSGIDMTSYDRMFPNQDFVSPDALGNLVALPLHYGSRCENKTVFIDINTMQSFENQWEILQNISKISFCQVSAILREHLLNSNNDENLMPWEIKQDKPLIFPKTTKAILYDALYIEKQNLSKEVLNKLQRLSSFSNPEFFVLQNLRFSTFNTPRIITSFTINEKYIIVPRGLTQKITNLFNSNKAKLFIEDKRFIRPIDKLNFTLTLKDEQKIALEKILLQDYSVLIAPPGFSKTAIAAAIIEKRKVNTLILVNKSNLLDQWVERLCEYFQIDIKTIGKLGNGKKKLNSNLDIATLQSLKNRPELIEEYSQIIIDEVHHIPAVSFEIPLKRFKGKYILGLSATPDRQDGMHPIMFMQCGDIAY
;
A
#
# COMPACT_ATOMS: atom_id res chain seq x y z
N MET A 1 51.82 2.81 -8.03
CA MET A 1 51.30 3.42 -6.80
C MET A 1 51.11 2.31 -5.78
N THR A 2 51.76 2.37 -4.66
CA THR A 2 51.64 1.41 -3.58
C THR A 2 50.33 1.64 -2.79
N LEU A 3 49.89 0.66 -2.03
CA LEU A 3 48.73 0.81 -1.14
C LEU A 3 48.92 1.94 -0.11
N GLN A 4 50.14 2.20 0.30
CA GLN A 4 50.50 3.26 1.25
C GLN A 4 50.36 4.65 0.60
N GLU A 5 50.81 4.81 -0.64
CA GLU A 5 50.65 6.07 -1.42
C GLU A 5 49.15 6.36 -1.70
N LEU A 6 48.35 5.32 -1.97
CA LEU A 6 46.91 5.46 -2.14
C LEU A 6 46.20 5.92 -0.86
N ARG A 7 46.59 5.39 0.28
CA ARG A 7 46.04 5.80 1.59
C ARG A 7 46.43 7.25 1.94
N GLN A 8 47.67 7.66 1.70
CA GLN A 8 48.09 9.05 1.90
C GLN A 8 47.33 10.00 0.98
N LYS A 9 47.14 9.62 -0.29
CA LYS A 9 46.39 10.43 -1.25
C LYS A 9 44.92 10.53 -0.82
N LEU A 10 44.30 9.46 -0.35
CA LEU A 10 42.94 9.48 0.17
C LEU A 10 42.81 10.42 1.36
N GLN A 11 43.71 10.32 2.35
CA GLN A 11 43.70 11.17 3.53
C GLN A 11 43.89 12.65 3.18
N HIS A 12 44.71 12.95 2.17
CA HIS A 12 44.91 14.32 1.66
C HIS A 12 43.64 14.87 0.99
N LEU A 13 42.96 14.04 0.17
CA LEU A 13 41.70 14.41 -0.49
C LEU A 13 40.55 14.59 0.52
N GLU A 14 40.52 13.79 1.57
CA GLU A 14 39.54 13.95 2.66
C GLU A 14 39.78 15.26 3.42
N SER A 15 41.03 15.63 3.68
CA SER A 15 41.37 16.90 4.31
C SER A 15 41.03 18.11 3.42
N GLN A 16 41.30 18.02 2.11
CA GLN A 16 40.89 19.05 1.15
C GLN A 16 39.37 19.20 1.08
N LYS A 17 38.61 18.09 1.10
CA LYS A 17 37.16 18.09 1.14
C LYS A 17 36.65 18.83 2.38
N ILE A 18 37.20 18.55 3.57
CA ILE A 18 36.81 19.22 4.81
C ILE A 18 37.04 20.73 4.73
N ASN A 19 38.16 21.16 4.17
CA ASN A 19 38.47 22.58 4.01
C ASN A 19 37.49 23.26 3.02
N LEU A 20 37.20 22.60 1.90
CA LEU A 20 36.26 23.11 0.90
C LEU A 20 34.85 23.19 1.48
N ASP A 21 34.40 22.18 2.25
CA ASP A 21 33.11 22.17 2.94
C ASP A 21 33.01 23.36 3.94
N ASN A 22 34.10 23.66 4.65
CA ASN A 22 34.16 24.81 5.56
C ASN A 22 34.08 26.17 4.81
N GLU A 23 34.78 26.31 3.68
CA GLU A 23 34.69 27.51 2.84
C GLU A 23 33.29 27.70 2.27
N ILE A 24 32.65 26.62 1.81
CA ILE A 24 31.26 26.67 1.34
C ILE A 24 30.33 27.14 2.47
N ILE A 25 30.50 26.62 3.69
CA ILE A 25 29.71 27.04 4.86
C ILE A 25 29.93 28.53 5.16
N GLN A 26 31.18 29.00 5.10
CA GLN A 26 31.52 30.41 5.35
C GLN A 26 30.90 31.32 4.29
N THR A 27 31.06 30.98 3.02
CA THR A 27 30.46 31.71 1.89
C THR A 27 28.96 31.79 1.97
N LYS A 28 28.28 30.66 2.33
CA LYS A 28 26.85 30.67 2.57
C LYS A 28 26.43 31.59 3.71
N ARG A 29 27.23 31.72 4.78
CA ARG A 29 26.99 32.68 5.86
C ARG A 29 27.07 34.14 5.37
N GLU A 30 28.00 34.41 4.50
CA GLU A 30 28.18 35.76 3.93
C GLU A 30 27.02 36.11 2.98
N ILE A 31 26.61 35.18 2.13
CA ILE A 31 25.41 35.34 1.29
C ILE A 31 24.17 35.57 2.16
N GLU A 32 24.02 34.85 3.27
CA GLU A 32 22.88 35.02 4.16
C GLU A 32 22.84 36.40 4.85
N LYS A 33 24.00 36.98 5.15
CA LYS A 33 24.10 38.36 5.67
C LYS A 33 23.67 39.42 4.66
N LEU A 34 23.84 39.11 3.36
CA LEU A 34 23.41 39.98 2.25
C LEU A 34 21.95 39.78 1.86
N SER A 35 21.22 38.88 2.57
CA SER A 35 19.80 38.67 2.34
C SER A 35 18.99 39.95 2.48
N PRO A 36 18.09 40.28 1.53
CA PRO A 36 17.25 41.47 1.61
C PRO A 36 16.23 41.43 2.75
N PHE A 37 16.08 40.26 3.42
CA PHE A 37 15.13 40.07 4.53
C PHE A 37 15.77 40.36 5.87
N SER A 38 15.13 41.23 6.68
CA SER A 38 15.51 41.42 8.07
C SER A 38 15.25 40.16 8.87
N LYS A 39 15.82 40.05 10.05
CA LYS A 39 15.62 38.94 10.96
C LYS A 39 14.13 38.81 11.37
N GLU A 40 13.50 39.91 11.66
CA GLU A 40 12.10 40.03 12.02
C GLU A 40 11.20 39.57 10.87
N GLN A 41 11.50 40.01 9.65
CA GLN A 41 10.78 39.59 8.43
C GLN A 41 10.87 38.06 8.23
N LYS A 42 12.06 37.48 8.44
CA LYS A 42 12.27 36.02 8.35
C LYS A 42 11.43 35.26 9.40
N ILE A 43 11.39 35.75 10.64
CA ILE A 43 10.62 35.14 11.74
C ILE A 43 9.11 35.21 11.46
N GLU A 44 8.60 36.37 11.05
CA GLU A 44 7.18 36.55 10.77
C GLU A 44 6.72 35.73 9.56
N LEU A 45 7.52 35.68 8.49
CA LEU A 45 7.25 34.84 7.34
C LEU A 45 7.23 33.36 7.73
N PHE A 46 8.24 32.90 8.45
CA PHE A 46 8.33 31.53 8.94
C PHE A 46 7.13 31.15 9.80
N LYS A 47 6.77 32.02 10.76
CA LYS A 47 5.63 31.84 11.67
C LYS A 47 4.31 31.74 10.92
N SER A 48 4.11 32.58 9.92
CA SER A 48 2.88 32.61 9.11
C SER A 48 2.66 31.33 8.32
N LEU A 49 3.72 30.67 7.87
CA LEU A 49 3.68 29.49 7.00
C LEU A 49 3.70 28.18 7.80
N PHE A 50 4.64 28.04 8.73
CA PHE A 50 4.97 26.74 9.32
C PHE A 50 4.40 26.50 10.72
N ILE A 51 3.88 27.53 11.39
CA ILE A 51 3.34 27.33 12.73
C ILE A 51 1.85 26.96 12.64
N GLY A 52 1.54 25.73 12.99
CA GLY A 52 0.18 25.24 13.16
C GLY A 52 -0.43 25.81 14.43
N ARG A 53 -0.34 25.10 15.55
CA ARG A 53 -0.75 25.59 16.88
C ARG A 53 0.27 26.60 17.40
N SER A 54 -0.21 27.72 17.93
CA SER A 54 0.64 28.77 18.52
C SER A 54 0.74 28.65 20.04
N ASP A 55 -0.15 27.89 20.67
CA ASP A 55 -0.23 27.71 22.12
C ASP A 55 0.72 26.64 22.65
N VAL A 56 1.36 25.85 21.73
CA VAL A 56 2.31 24.79 22.06
C VAL A 56 3.28 24.58 20.93
N PHE A 57 4.50 24.18 21.24
CA PHE A 57 5.48 23.68 20.29
C PHE A 57 6.21 22.46 20.84
N ALA A 58 6.83 21.67 19.97
CA ALA A 58 7.67 20.57 20.40
C ALA A 58 9.15 20.89 20.17
N LYS A 59 9.98 20.42 21.11
CA LYS A 59 11.43 20.54 21.07
C LYS A 59 12.05 19.16 20.84
N TYR A 60 13.01 19.10 19.93
CA TYR A 60 13.79 17.89 19.69
C TYR A 60 14.77 17.64 20.82
N TRP A 61 14.87 16.41 21.26
CA TRP A 61 15.78 15.98 22.32
C TRP A 61 16.52 14.70 21.92
N ILE A 62 17.69 14.51 22.52
CA ILE A 62 18.49 13.28 22.45
C ILE A 62 18.79 12.89 23.89
N SER A 63 18.64 11.60 24.22
CA SER A 63 18.98 11.07 25.54
C SER A 63 20.49 11.17 25.78
N LYS A 64 20.92 11.20 27.05
CA LYS A 64 22.35 11.33 27.42
C LYS A 64 23.23 10.20 26.86
N ASP A 65 22.67 9.02 26.68
CA ASP A 65 23.32 7.85 26.07
C ASP A 65 23.30 7.86 24.52
N GLY A 66 22.62 8.85 23.90
CA GLY A 66 22.48 8.95 22.45
C GLY A 66 21.52 7.93 21.81
N LEU A 67 20.98 6.97 22.57
CA LEU A 67 20.18 5.86 22.04
C LEU A 67 18.75 6.25 21.70
N LYS A 68 18.17 7.19 22.43
CA LYS A 68 16.81 7.67 22.22
C LYS A 68 16.81 9.11 21.74
N LYS A 69 15.95 9.41 20.77
CA LYS A 69 15.77 10.76 20.23
C LYS A 69 14.31 10.94 19.83
N GLY A 70 13.80 12.15 19.94
CA GLY A 70 12.41 12.44 19.60
C GLY A 70 12.03 13.88 19.81
N TYR A 71 10.76 14.17 19.64
CA TYR A 71 10.17 15.47 19.95
C TYR A 71 9.28 15.31 21.18
N SER A 72 9.32 16.29 22.07
CA SER A 72 8.42 16.40 23.22
C SER A 72 7.79 17.78 23.27
N PRO A 73 6.53 17.91 23.72
CA PRO A 73 5.91 19.20 23.95
C PRO A 73 6.71 19.99 24.99
N SER A 74 6.78 21.30 24.80
CA SER A 74 7.41 22.21 25.78
C SER A 74 6.37 22.65 26.81
N THR A 75 6.66 22.41 28.09
CA THR A 75 5.79 22.70 29.24
C THR A 75 6.52 23.53 30.29
N TYR A 76 5.80 24.30 31.07
CA TYR A 76 6.38 25.05 32.21
C TYR A 76 6.80 24.11 33.34
N THR A 77 6.02 23.05 33.58
CA THR A 77 6.29 22.05 34.60
C THR A 77 6.66 20.70 33.98
N PHE A 78 7.49 19.93 34.67
CA PHE A 78 7.88 18.61 34.22
C PHE A 78 6.66 17.66 34.26
N LYS A 79 6.25 17.14 33.10
CA LYS A 79 5.05 16.29 32.89
C LYS A 79 3.70 17.00 33.10
N GLY A 80 3.65 18.35 33.12
CA GLY A 80 2.38 19.09 33.14
C GLY A 80 1.74 19.21 31.75
N ASN A 81 0.46 19.64 31.74
CA ASN A 81 -0.26 20.04 30.53
C ASN A 81 -0.26 21.56 30.33
N ASP A 82 0.61 22.26 31.05
CA ASP A 82 0.85 23.69 31.02
C ASP A 82 1.84 24.03 29.88
N TYR A 83 1.33 24.06 28.68
CA TYR A 83 2.16 24.23 27.49
C TYR A 83 2.71 25.64 27.34
N ILE A 84 3.92 25.73 26.78
CA ILE A 84 4.57 27.00 26.47
C ILE A 84 4.17 27.46 25.09
N PRO A 85 3.55 28.66 24.92
CA PRO A 85 3.27 29.20 23.59
C PRO A 85 4.55 29.48 22.82
N ILE A 86 4.47 29.32 21.47
CA ILE A 86 5.63 29.60 20.61
C ILE A 86 5.80 31.13 20.45
N ALA A 87 6.89 31.66 20.97
CA ALA A 87 7.29 33.05 20.82
C ALA A 87 8.30 33.24 19.67
N ASN A 88 8.48 34.50 19.24
CA ASN A 88 9.41 34.82 18.14
C ASN A 88 10.86 34.46 18.49
N GLU A 89 11.25 34.58 19.76
CA GLU A 89 12.57 34.19 20.26
C GLU A 89 12.83 32.69 20.14
N ILE A 90 11.81 31.87 20.27
CA ILE A 90 11.90 30.41 20.12
C ILE A 90 12.11 30.05 18.63
N ILE A 91 11.37 30.70 17.73
CA ILE A 91 11.55 30.55 16.28
C ILE A 91 12.97 31.02 15.89
N GLN A 92 13.42 32.14 16.42
CA GLN A 92 14.76 32.63 16.20
C GLN A 92 15.83 31.61 16.62
N GLN A 93 15.71 30.98 17.79
CA GLN A 93 16.63 29.95 18.24
C GLN A 93 16.68 28.74 17.29
N HIS A 94 15.55 28.37 16.67
CA HIS A 94 15.50 27.32 15.66
C HIS A 94 16.25 27.74 14.38
N LEU A 95 15.98 28.93 13.88
CA LEU A 95 16.63 29.47 12.69
C LEU A 95 18.14 29.75 12.89
N GLU A 96 18.58 29.96 14.14
CA GLU A 96 19.98 30.08 14.53
C GLU A 96 20.64 28.73 14.87
N GLY A 97 19.89 27.62 14.87
CA GLY A 97 20.41 26.28 15.12
C GLY A 97 20.59 25.89 16.59
N LYS A 98 20.17 26.74 17.54
CA LYS A 98 20.31 26.49 18.98
C LYS A 98 19.37 25.39 19.47
N ILE A 99 18.17 25.33 18.90
CA ILE A 99 17.16 24.31 19.18
C ILE A 99 16.51 23.84 17.89
N ARG A 100 15.96 22.64 17.89
CA ARG A 100 15.16 22.14 16.77
C ARG A 100 13.72 22.01 17.19
N LEU A 101 12.81 22.57 16.37
CA LEU A 101 11.39 22.66 16.65
C LEU A 101 10.55 21.71 15.80
N GLY A 102 9.40 21.35 16.32
CA GLY A 102 8.28 20.76 15.60
C GLY A 102 7.00 21.50 15.95
N THR A 103 6.03 21.49 15.03
CA THR A 103 4.72 22.13 15.19
C THR A 103 3.60 21.12 15.19
N TYR A 104 2.56 21.36 15.97
CA TYR A 104 1.32 20.58 15.94
C TYR A 104 0.40 21.13 14.87
N VAL A 105 -0.08 20.27 13.98
CA VAL A 105 -0.66 20.66 12.69
C VAL A 105 -2.12 21.09 12.81
N VAL A 106 -2.92 20.38 13.62
CA VAL A 106 -4.35 20.66 13.75
C VAL A 106 -4.59 21.81 14.72
N VAL A 107 -5.17 22.90 14.21
CA VAL A 107 -5.56 24.09 14.99
C VAL A 107 -7.06 24.07 15.25
N ASN A 108 -7.48 24.65 16.36
CA ASN A 108 -8.91 24.73 16.72
C ASN A 108 -9.63 23.37 16.57
N GLN A 109 -8.95 22.28 16.97
CA GLN A 109 -9.44 20.88 16.97
C GLN A 109 -9.73 20.27 15.60
N THR A 110 -10.03 21.04 14.57
CA THR A 110 -10.55 20.54 13.28
C THR A 110 -9.93 21.20 12.05
N MET A 111 -9.09 22.20 12.21
CA MET A 111 -8.58 23.01 11.10
C MET A 111 -7.10 22.76 10.85
N ALA A 112 -6.63 22.98 9.63
CA ALA A 112 -5.21 22.92 9.25
C ALA A 112 -4.85 24.10 8.36
N LYS A 113 -3.65 24.68 8.56
CA LYS A 113 -3.11 25.78 7.74
C LYS A 113 -2.34 25.27 6.53
N PHE A 114 -1.89 24.04 6.59
CA PHE A 114 -1.10 23.38 5.54
C PHE A 114 -1.34 21.87 5.54
N LEU A 115 -1.00 21.25 4.44
CA LEU A 115 -0.89 19.80 4.27
C LEU A 115 0.58 19.46 3.99
N VAL A 116 1.11 18.41 4.61
CA VAL A 116 2.44 17.88 4.33
C VAL A 116 2.34 16.40 3.99
N ILE A 117 3.00 15.99 2.91
CA ILE A 117 3.18 14.57 2.55
C ILE A 117 4.64 14.23 2.83
N ASP A 118 4.86 13.21 3.65
CA ASP A 118 6.18 12.74 4.08
C ASP A 118 6.55 11.48 3.31
N LEU A 119 7.66 11.53 2.59
CA LEU A 119 8.21 10.46 1.77
C LEU A 119 9.60 10.09 2.29
N ASP A 120 9.75 8.87 2.73
CA ASP A 120 11.01 8.27 3.16
C ASP A 120 11.33 7.03 2.31
N LYS A 121 12.53 6.44 2.44
CA LYS A 121 12.98 5.20 1.76
C LYS A 121 13.40 5.39 0.29
N ALA A 122 13.72 4.27 -0.37
CA ALA A 122 14.51 4.25 -1.61
C ALA A 122 13.91 5.01 -2.81
N SER A 123 12.58 5.04 -2.95
CA SER A 123 11.89 5.64 -4.12
C SER A 123 11.42 7.08 -3.90
N PHE A 124 11.86 7.76 -2.83
CA PHE A 124 11.32 9.08 -2.46
C PHE A 124 11.48 10.17 -3.53
N ILE A 125 12.51 10.09 -4.37
CA ILE A 125 12.76 11.06 -5.45
C ILE A 125 11.73 10.87 -6.58
N GLU A 126 11.57 9.64 -7.06
CA GLU A 126 10.64 9.29 -8.14
C GLU A 126 9.20 9.57 -7.70
N ASP A 127 8.84 9.17 -6.50
CA ASP A 127 7.52 9.37 -5.93
C ASP A 127 7.20 10.86 -5.74
N SER A 128 8.16 11.65 -5.27
CA SER A 128 7.98 13.10 -5.15
C SER A 128 7.84 13.82 -6.49
N ARG A 129 8.57 13.37 -7.52
CA ARG A 129 8.39 13.90 -8.89
C ARG A 129 6.99 13.60 -9.44
N ALA A 130 6.48 12.40 -9.19
CA ALA A 130 5.14 12.03 -9.61
C ALA A 130 4.07 12.85 -8.87
N ILE A 131 4.18 12.98 -7.56
CA ILE A 131 3.28 13.82 -6.75
C ILE A 131 3.34 15.28 -7.21
N ASN A 132 4.53 15.82 -7.45
CA ASN A 132 4.70 17.18 -7.96
C ASN A 132 4.02 17.37 -9.33
N LYS A 133 4.21 16.43 -10.26
CA LYS A 133 3.59 16.46 -11.59
C LYS A 133 2.06 16.47 -11.50
N ILE A 134 1.48 15.63 -10.66
CA ILE A 134 0.03 15.60 -10.43
C ILE A 134 -0.44 16.88 -9.75
N SER A 135 0.27 17.37 -8.75
CA SER A 135 -0.07 18.63 -8.09
C SER A 135 -0.15 19.78 -9.10
N LEU A 136 0.84 19.91 -9.97
CA LEU A 136 0.85 20.92 -11.02
C LEU A 136 -0.33 20.74 -12.00
N SER A 137 -0.71 19.53 -12.36
CA SER A 137 -1.88 19.25 -13.22
C SER A 137 -3.21 19.62 -12.56
N LEU A 138 -3.26 19.62 -11.23
CA LEU A 138 -4.41 20.08 -10.44
C LEU A 138 -4.37 21.60 -10.15
N GLY A 139 -3.40 22.32 -10.72
CA GLY A 139 -3.21 23.75 -10.46
C GLY A 139 -2.62 24.07 -9.09
N LEU A 140 -2.04 23.08 -8.41
CA LEU A 140 -1.42 23.22 -7.11
C LEU A 140 0.10 23.34 -7.27
N LYS A 141 0.72 24.27 -6.55
CA LYS A 141 2.18 24.45 -6.54
C LYS A 141 2.75 24.10 -5.18
N PRO A 142 3.13 22.83 -4.93
CA PRO A 142 3.72 22.44 -3.66
C PRO A 142 5.15 22.99 -3.52
N LEU A 143 5.59 23.11 -2.28
CA LEU A 143 6.98 23.40 -1.95
C LEU A 143 7.64 22.10 -1.43
N ILE A 144 8.82 21.79 -1.95
CA ILE A 144 9.48 20.50 -1.70
C ILE A 144 10.70 20.72 -0.83
N GLU A 145 10.70 20.09 0.35
CA GLU A 145 11.77 20.17 1.35
C GLU A 145 12.55 18.84 1.38
N LEU A 146 13.86 18.91 1.32
CA LEU A 146 14.72 17.77 1.62
C LEU A 146 14.73 17.53 3.14
N SER A 147 14.42 16.31 3.58
CA SER A 147 14.31 15.98 4.99
C SER A 147 15.64 16.09 5.75
N LYS A 148 15.57 16.06 7.08
CA LYS A 148 16.74 16.08 7.95
C LYS A 148 17.75 14.96 7.69
N SER A 149 17.26 13.77 7.33
CA SER A 149 18.14 12.63 7.01
C SER A 149 18.90 12.81 5.69
N GLY A 150 18.36 13.60 4.78
CA GLY A 150 18.78 13.68 3.38
C GLY A 150 18.24 12.54 2.53
N ASN A 151 17.51 11.58 3.12
CA ASN A 151 16.99 10.37 2.47
C ASN A 151 15.45 10.36 2.46
N GLY A 152 14.81 11.51 2.45
CA GLY A 152 13.39 11.69 2.40
C GLY A 152 13.00 13.10 2.00
N ILE A 153 11.75 13.32 1.70
CA ILE A 153 11.18 14.59 1.22
C ILE A 153 9.87 14.87 1.95
N HIS A 154 9.70 16.14 2.37
CA HIS A 154 8.41 16.68 2.76
C HIS A 154 7.85 17.53 1.64
N ILE A 155 6.63 17.27 1.20
CA ILE A 155 5.91 18.05 0.19
C ILE A 155 4.86 18.90 0.89
N TRP A 156 5.05 20.22 0.88
CA TRP A 156 4.24 21.19 1.60
C TRP A 156 3.21 21.86 0.69
N TYR A 157 1.95 21.93 1.16
CA TYR A 157 0.86 22.67 0.52
C TYR A 157 0.30 23.66 1.54
N PHE A 158 0.32 24.95 1.23
CA PHE A 158 -0.13 26.01 2.12
C PHE A 158 -1.51 26.50 1.70
N PHE A 159 -2.41 26.67 2.66
CA PHE A 159 -3.74 27.21 2.41
C PHE A 159 -3.78 28.72 2.67
N GLU A 160 -4.61 29.47 1.90
CA GLU A 160 -4.80 30.91 2.12
C GLU A 160 -5.40 31.18 3.52
N LEU A 161 -6.41 30.40 3.87
CA LEU A 161 -7.06 30.37 5.18
C LEU A 161 -7.05 28.93 5.69
N PRO A 162 -7.09 28.70 7.01
CA PRO A 162 -7.21 27.36 7.55
C PRO A 162 -8.46 26.65 7.00
N ILE A 163 -8.31 25.41 6.53
CA ILE A 163 -9.39 24.55 6.07
C ILE A 163 -9.62 23.40 7.04
N LYS A 164 -10.72 22.66 6.90
CA LYS A 164 -10.96 21.46 7.72
C LYS A 164 -9.84 20.44 7.49
N ALA A 165 -9.29 19.89 8.57
CA ALA A 165 -8.25 18.84 8.52
C ALA A 165 -8.69 17.63 7.68
N LYS A 166 -10.00 17.28 7.75
CA LYS A 166 -10.62 16.25 6.90
C LYS A 166 -10.47 16.56 5.40
N ASP A 167 -10.68 17.81 4.99
CA ASP A 167 -10.62 18.21 3.59
C ASP A 167 -9.16 18.27 3.11
N ALA A 168 -8.24 18.73 3.96
CA ALA A 168 -6.79 18.67 3.69
C ALA A 168 -6.32 17.22 3.49
N ARG A 169 -6.75 16.29 4.33
CA ARG A 169 -6.44 14.85 4.17
C ARG A 169 -7.00 14.27 2.88
N LYS A 170 -8.27 14.54 2.57
CA LYS A 170 -8.89 14.09 1.32
C LYS A 170 -8.13 14.61 0.10
N LEU A 171 -7.71 15.89 0.12
CA LEU A 171 -6.88 16.45 -0.94
C LEU A 171 -5.57 15.67 -1.09
N GLY A 172 -4.87 15.39 0.02
CA GLY A 172 -3.65 14.58 0.01
C GLY A 172 -3.87 13.17 -0.54
N ASP A 173 -4.95 12.51 -0.13
CA ASP A 173 -5.33 11.18 -0.63
C ASP A 173 -5.59 11.19 -2.14
N ILE A 174 -6.27 12.21 -2.67
CA ILE A 174 -6.52 12.38 -4.11
C ILE A 174 -5.20 12.56 -4.87
N ILE A 175 -4.31 13.42 -4.37
CA ILE A 175 -3.01 13.67 -5.00
C ILE A 175 -2.19 12.39 -5.06
N ILE A 176 -2.07 11.68 -3.94
CA ILE A 176 -1.32 10.42 -3.85
C ILE A 176 -1.93 9.37 -4.79
N THR A 177 -3.25 9.20 -4.77
CA THR A 177 -3.95 8.25 -5.63
C THR A 177 -3.72 8.54 -7.10
N LYS A 178 -3.90 9.80 -7.55
CA LYS A 178 -3.63 10.20 -8.93
C LYS A 178 -2.15 10.06 -9.32
N ALA A 179 -1.21 10.28 -8.38
CA ALA A 179 0.21 10.07 -8.63
C ALA A 179 0.55 8.59 -8.87
N MET A 180 -0.03 7.70 -8.07
CA MET A 180 0.05 6.24 -8.30
C MET A 180 -0.55 5.85 -9.65
N ASP A 181 -1.58 6.56 -10.11
CA ASP A 181 -2.26 6.31 -11.38
C ASP A 181 -1.40 6.60 -12.60
N THR A 182 -0.51 7.57 -12.52
CA THR A 182 0.26 8.07 -13.66
C THR A 182 1.68 7.51 -13.78
N SER A 183 2.17 6.87 -12.75
CA SER A 183 3.54 6.35 -12.70
C SER A 183 3.57 4.83 -12.68
N SER A 184 4.23 4.24 -13.68
CA SER A 184 4.48 2.80 -13.70
C SER A 184 5.50 2.44 -12.62
N GLY A 185 5.10 1.60 -11.66
CA GLY A 185 5.98 1.08 -10.61
C GLY A 185 5.96 1.87 -9.31
N ILE A 186 5.12 2.87 -9.16
CA ILE A 186 4.92 3.51 -7.87
C ILE A 186 3.95 2.65 -7.06
N ASP A 187 4.50 1.85 -6.19
CA ASP A 187 3.80 1.18 -5.10
C ASP A 187 3.68 2.09 -3.86
N MET A 188 4.21 3.33 -3.96
CA MET A 188 4.29 4.31 -2.89
C MET A 188 4.94 3.76 -1.62
N THR A 189 5.93 2.91 -1.78
CA THR A 189 6.70 2.37 -0.64
C THR A 189 7.45 3.45 0.13
N SER A 190 7.74 4.60 -0.52
CA SER A 190 8.35 5.77 0.13
C SER A 190 7.35 6.57 0.97
N TYR A 191 6.04 6.45 0.73
CA TYR A 191 5.04 7.17 1.52
C TYR A 191 5.06 6.67 2.97
N ASP A 192 5.41 7.56 3.90
CA ASP A 192 5.36 7.26 5.33
C ASP A 192 4.05 7.76 5.94
N ARG A 193 3.76 9.04 5.79
CA ARG A 193 2.55 9.65 6.37
C ARG A 193 2.19 10.98 5.71
N MET A 194 1.02 11.53 6.09
CA MET A 194 0.65 12.91 5.79
C MET A 194 0.22 13.66 7.07
N PHE A 195 0.33 14.96 7.04
CA PHE A 195 -0.07 15.85 8.13
C PHE A 195 -1.04 16.93 7.61
N PRO A 196 -2.26 17.09 8.17
CA PRO A 196 -2.80 16.33 9.31
C PRO A 196 -3.07 14.87 8.93
N ASN A 197 -2.89 13.94 9.88
CA ASN A 197 -3.26 12.53 9.68
C ASN A 197 -4.60 12.19 10.35
N GLN A 198 -5.29 13.15 10.95
CA GLN A 198 -6.56 12.99 11.66
C GLN A 198 -7.50 14.16 11.36
N ASP A 199 -8.80 13.89 11.38
CA ASP A 199 -9.85 14.87 11.08
C ASP A 199 -10.16 15.78 12.28
N PHE A 200 -9.93 15.27 13.49
CA PHE A 200 -10.27 15.92 14.76
C PHE A 200 -9.20 15.61 15.82
N VAL A 201 -8.92 16.57 16.65
CA VAL A 201 -8.07 16.43 17.84
C VAL A 201 -8.87 16.86 19.05
N SER A 202 -8.97 15.98 20.06
CA SER A 202 -9.68 16.33 21.30
C SER A 202 -9.02 17.52 22.02
N PRO A 203 -9.76 18.32 22.81
CA PRO A 203 -9.21 19.51 23.49
C PRO A 203 -7.94 19.22 24.30
N ASP A 204 -7.91 18.06 24.96
CA ASP A 204 -6.80 17.64 25.84
C ASP A 204 -5.65 16.96 25.09
N ALA A 205 -5.76 16.77 23.75
CA ALA A 205 -4.74 16.13 22.93
C ALA A 205 -3.96 17.15 22.10
N LEU A 206 -2.70 16.84 21.84
CA LEU A 206 -1.84 17.70 21.01
C LEU A 206 -1.99 17.43 19.51
N GLY A 207 -2.35 16.22 19.13
CA GLY A 207 -2.43 15.81 17.74
C GLY A 207 -1.06 15.48 17.15
N ASN A 208 -0.99 15.52 15.81
CA ASN A 208 0.23 15.16 15.08
C ASN A 208 1.22 16.30 15.02
N LEU A 209 2.48 15.90 15.03
CA LEU A 209 3.64 16.76 14.97
C LEU A 209 4.37 16.60 13.65
N VAL A 210 4.75 17.72 13.01
CA VAL A 210 5.71 17.77 11.91
C VAL A 210 6.95 18.55 12.32
N ALA A 211 8.13 18.07 11.92
CA ALA A 211 9.38 18.77 12.13
C ALA A 211 9.44 20.05 11.27
N LEU A 212 9.97 21.14 11.83
CA LEU A 212 10.06 22.40 11.12
C LEU A 212 11.31 22.46 10.22
N PRO A 213 11.20 23.04 9.00
CA PRO A 213 12.30 23.23 8.06
C PRO A 213 13.27 24.32 8.48
N LEU A 214 14.33 24.50 7.73
CA LEU A 214 15.29 25.60 7.82
C LEU A 214 16.06 25.71 9.14
N HIS A 215 16.19 24.63 9.90
CA HIS A 215 17.07 24.60 11.07
C HIS A 215 18.51 24.84 10.64
N TYR A 216 19.19 25.85 11.21
CA TYR A 216 20.50 26.32 10.75
C TYR A 216 21.56 25.23 10.59
N GLY A 217 21.77 24.40 11.61
CA GLY A 217 22.77 23.34 11.53
C GLY A 217 22.50 22.31 10.41
N SER A 218 21.22 21.99 10.13
CA SER A 218 20.86 21.11 9.00
C SER A 218 20.97 21.81 7.66
N ARG A 219 20.61 23.08 7.61
CA ARG A 219 20.66 23.92 6.40
C ARG A 219 22.09 24.11 5.88
N CYS A 220 23.07 24.22 6.77
CA CYS A 220 24.48 24.23 6.39
C CYS A 220 24.92 22.96 5.67
N GLU A 221 24.28 21.81 5.98
CA GLU A 221 24.49 20.52 5.32
C GLU A 221 23.57 20.29 4.09
N ASN A 222 22.91 21.33 3.57
CA ASN A 222 21.88 21.25 2.54
C ASN A 222 20.70 20.30 2.91
N LYS A 223 20.35 20.21 4.18
CA LYS A 223 19.21 19.44 4.70
C LYS A 223 18.19 20.39 5.31
N THR A 224 16.92 19.98 5.38
CA THR A 224 15.79 20.82 5.82
C THR A 224 15.66 22.11 5.01
N VAL A 225 16.01 22.05 3.72
CA VAL A 225 15.97 23.16 2.76
C VAL A 225 14.99 22.84 1.63
N PHE A 226 14.43 23.86 1.01
CA PHE A 226 13.59 23.74 -0.17
C PHE A 226 14.44 23.57 -1.42
N ILE A 227 14.02 22.66 -2.27
CA ILE A 227 14.77 22.20 -3.45
C ILE A 227 13.90 22.23 -4.70
N ASP A 228 14.55 22.36 -5.85
CA ASP A 228 13.94 22.01 -7.13
C ASP A 228 13.99 20.47 -7.29
N ILE A 229 12.83 19.85 -7.42
CA ILE A 229 12.71 18.40 -7.50
C ILE A 229 13.31 17.79 -8.77
N ASN A 230 13.44 18.56 -9.83
CA ASN A 230 14.01 18.09 -11.09
C ASN A 230 15.54 17.99 -11.01
N THR A 231 16.17 19.01 -10.43
CA THR A 231 17.63 19.11 -10.29
C THR A 231 18.14 18.56 -8.95
N MET A 232 17.28 18.41 -7.95
CA MET A 232 17.60 18.09 -6.55
C MET A 232 18.52 19.13 -5.88
N GLN A 233 18.63 20.32 -6.46
CA GLN A 233 19.42 21.41 -5.91
C GLN A 233 18.60 22.31 -5.00
N SER A 234 19.18 22.76 -3.91
CA SER A 234 18.55 23.73 -3.02
C SER A 234 18.46 25.09 -3.71
N PHE A 235 17.32 25.77 -3.52
CA PHE A 235 17.22 27.17 -3.95
C PHE A 235 18.25 28.02 -3.21
N GLU A 236 18.90 28.94 -3.93
CA GLU A 236 19.92 29.82 -3.37
C GLU A 236 19.33 30.72 -2.28
N ASN A 237 18.18 31.34 -2.55
CA ASN A 237 17.47 32.19 -1.60
C ASN A 237 16.18 31.50 -1.11
N GLN A 238 16.28 30.79 0.01
CA GLN A 238 15.15 30.11 0.64
C GLN A 238 14.01 31.05 1.05
N TRP A 239 14.34 32.27 1.46
CA TRP A 239 13.35 33.25 1.93
C TRP A 239 12.53 33.86 0.80
N GLU A 240 13.15 34.09 -0.34
CA GLU A 240 12.47 34.56 -1.55
C GLU A 240 11.45 33.56 -2.07
N ILE A 241 11.80 32.26 -2.08
CA ILE A 241 10.87 31.19 -2.45
C ILE A 241 9.68 31.15 -1.48
N LEU A 242 9.94 31.29 -0.16
CA LEU A 242 8.89 31.30 0.85
C LEU A 242 7.97 32.51 0.74
N GLN A 243 8.50 33.69 0.38
CA GLN A 243 7.70 34.90 0.18
C GLN A 243 6.76 34.78 -1.03
N ASN A 244 7.19 34.07 -2.06
CA ASN A 244 6.48 33.92 -3.34
C ASN A 244 5.64 32.62 -3.41
N ILE A 245 5.33 32.00 -2.27
CA ILE A 245 4.53 30.78 -2.21
C ILE A 245 3.13 31.00 -2.81
N SER A 246 2.72 30.10 -3.68
CA SER A 246 1.34 30.01 -4.13
C SER A 246 0.49 29.30 -3.07
N LYS A 247 -0.33 30.05 -2.36
CA LYS A 247 -1.28 29.46 -1.40
C LYS A 247 -2.54 28.97 -2.11
N ILE A 248 -3.13 27.91 -1.58
CA ILE A 248 -4.30 27.23 -2.14
C ILE A 248 -5.54 27.79 -1.51
N SER A 249 -6.47 28.25 -2.34
CA SER A 249 -7.77 28.75 -1.87
C SER A 249 -8.73 27.63 -1.49
N PHE A 250 -9.69 27.90 -0.64
CA PHE A 250 -10.76 26.96 -0.30
C PHE A 250 -11.57 26.54 -1.56
N CYS A 251 -11.74 27.45 -2.50
CA CYS A 251 -12.45 27.16 -3.76
C CYS A 251 -11.71 26.12 -4.59
N GLN A 252 -10.38 26.20 -4.71
CA GLN A 252 -9.56 25.19 -5.41
C GLN A 252 -9.68 23.83 -4.74
N VAL A 253 -9.54 23.76 -3.40
CA VAL A 253 -9.72 22.51 -2.66
C VAL A 253 -11.11 21.93 -2.90
N SER A 254 -12.16 22.74 -2.75
CA SER A 254 -13.53 22.29 -2.93
C SER A 254 -13.83 21.81 -4.36
N ALA A 255 -13.25 22.45 -5.37
CA ALA A 255 -13.38 22.03 -6.77
C ALA A 255 -12.77 20.64 -7.00
N ILE A 256 -11.53 20.42 -6.51
CA ILE A 256 -10.84 19.13 -6.63
C ILE A 256 -11.63 18.02 -5.90
N LEU A 257 -12.12 18.31 -4.68
CA LEU A 257 -12.91 17.34 -3.90
C LEU A 257 -14.24 17.00 -4.59
N ARG A 258 -14.94 18.00 -5.18
CA ARG A 258 -16.20 17.78 -5.91
C ARG A 258 -15.98 16.97 -7.19
N GLU A 259 -14.96 17.31 -7.97
CA GLU A 259 -14.62 16.56 -9.17
C GLU A 259 -14.35 15.09 -8.83
N HIS A 260 -13.63 14.84 -7.76
CA HIS A 260 -13.38 13.48 -7.30
C HIS A 260 -14.66 12.75 -6.87
N LEU A 261 -15.57 13.42 -6.14
CA LEU A 261 -16.86 12.87 -5.73
C LEU A 261 -17.80 12.60 -6.90
N LEU A 262 -17.85 13.48 -7.90
CA LEU A 262 -18.68 13.30 -9.11
C LEU A 262 -18.19 12.11 -9.94
N ASN A 263 -16.89 11.90 -9.99
CA ASN A 263 -16.27 10.76 -10.67
C ASN A 263 -16.45 9.44 -9.87
N SER A 264 -16.63 9.49 -8.56
CA SER A 264 -16.86 8.32 -7.70
C SER A 264 -18.34 7.93 -7.54
N ASN A 265 -19.29 8.84 -7.73
CA ASN A 265 -20.72 8.56 -7.57
C ASN A 265 -21.34 7.75 -8.72
N ASN A 266 -20.60 7.45 -9.78
CA ASN A 266 -21.08 6.59 -10.87
C ASN A 266 -20.86 5.09 -10.62
N ASP A 267 -20.15 4.72 -9.54
CA ASP A 267 -19.91 3.32 -9.18
C ASP A 267 -19.76 3.20 -7.66
N GLU A 268 -20.83 2.92 -6.94
CA GLU A 268 -20.87 2.77 -5.48
C GLU A 268 -19.95 1.67 -4.90
N ASN A 269 -19.26 0.90 -5.77
CA ASN A 269 -18.37 -0.20 -5.41
C ASN A 269 -16.93 -0.03 -5.92
N LEU A 270 -16.55 1.14 -6.48
CA LEU A 270 -15.19 1.33 -6.98
C LEU A 270 -14.24 1.77 -5.86
N MET A 271 -13.11 1.08 -5.76
CA MET A 271 -12.01 1.46 -4.89
C MET A 271 -11.42 2.81 -5.36
N PRO A 272 -10.78 3.61 -4.46
CA PRO A 272 -10.25 4.94 -4.80
C PRO A 272 -9.35 5.03 -6.04
N TRP A 273 -8.80 3.90 -6.48
CA TRP A 273 -7.96 3.79 -7.70
C TRP A 273 -8.70 3.29 -8.94
N GLU A 274 -9.99 2.99 -8.85
CA GLU A 274 -10.82 2.56 -9.99
C GLU A 274 -11.41 3.74 -10.76
N ILE A 275 -10.80 4.91 -10.66
CA ILE A 275 -11.18 6.11 -11.41
C ILE A 275 -11.08 5.82 -12.91
N LYS A 276 -12.14 6.12 -13.67
CA LYS A 276 -12.13 6.05 -15.13
C LYS A 276 -10.94 6.83 -15.67
N GLN A 277 -10.05 6.15 -16.37
CA GLN A 277 -8.98 6.83 -17.10
C GLN A 277 -9.62 7.53 -18.30
N ASP A 278 -9.48 8.84 -18.38
CA ASP A 278 -9.95 9.66 -19.53
C ASP A 278 -9.16 9.40 -20.83
N LYS A 279 -8.10 8.59 -20.77
CA LYS A 279 -7.32 8.20 -21.94
C LYS A 279 -7.62 6.76 -22.35
N PRO A 280 -7.93 6.50 -23.62
CA PRO A 280 -8.14 5.16 -24.11
C PRO A 280 -6.87 4.34 -23.89
N LEU A 281 -7.01 3.17 -23.24
CA LEU A 281 -5.92 2.22 -23.07
C LEU A 281 -5.54 1.64 -24.42
N ILE A 282 -4.30 1.86 -24.85
CA ILE A 282 -3.80 1.29 -26.10
C ILE A 282 -3.22 -0.08 -25.81
N PHE A 283 -3.98 -1.11 -26.18
CA PHE A 283 -3.53 -2.50 -26.11
C PHE A 283 -2.85 -2.94 -27.41
N PRO A 284 -1.80 -3.76 -27.37
CA PRO A 284 -1.33 -4.46 -28.54
C PRO A 284 -2.39 -5.42 -29.05
N LYS A 285 -2.50 -5.60 -30.37
CA LYS A 285 -3.51 -6.50 -30.98
C LYS A 285 -3.50 -7.91 -30.38
N THR A 286 -2.31 -8.37 -30.02
CA THR A 286 -2.09 -9.69 -29.44
C THR A 286 -1.04 -9.63 -28.34
N THR A 287 -1.27 -10.34 -27.24
CA THR A 287 -0.32 -10.51 -26.13
C THR A 287 -0.27 -11.98 -25.76
N LYS A 288 0.90 -12.50 -25.49
CA LYS A 288 1.07 -13.89 -25.01
C LYS A 288 1.04 -13.93 -23.49
N ALA A 289 0.46 -14.99 -22.97
CA ALA A 289 0.48 -15.28 -21.55
C ALA A 289 0.61 -16.79 -21.30
N ILE A 290 1.11 -17.15 -20.14
CA ILE A 290 1.22 -18.53 -19.66
C ILE A 290 0.41 -18.65 -18.38
N LEU A 291 -0.48 -19.60 -18.32
CA LEU A 291 -1.25 -19.92 -17.13
C LEU A 291 -0.68 -21.18 -16.47
N TYR A 292 -0.15 -21.02 -15.27
CA TYR A 292 0.49 -22.08 -14.52
C TYR A 292 0.12 -21.97 -13.02
N ASP A 293 1.08 -21.74 -12.13
CA ASP A 293 0.87 -21.39 -10.73
C ASP A 293 0.36 -19.95 -10.54
N ALA A 294 0.53 -19.11 -11.55
CA ALA A 294 0.00 -17.76 -11.71
C ALA A 294 -0.28 -17.50 -13.19
N LEU A 295 -0.80 -16.31 -13.53
CA LEU A 295 -0.91 -15.83 -14.91
C LEU A 295 0.30 -14.95 -15.24
N TYR A 296 1.16 -15.41 -16.15
CA TYR A 296 2.37 -14.76 -16.63
C TYR A 296 2.07 -14.05 -17.94
N ILE A 297 2.00 -12.72 -17.96
CA ILE A 297 1.68 -11.93 -19.16
C ILE A 297 2.95 -11.30 -19.69
N GLU A 298 3.29 -11.51 -20.97
CA GLU A 298 4.45 -10.88 -21.60
C GLU A 298 4.28 -9.36 -21.64
N LYS A 299 5.27 -8.62 -21.09
CA LYS A 299 5.19 -7.16 -20.97
C LYS A 299 5.82 -6.40 -22.14
N GLN A 300 6.55 -7.07 -23.04
CA GLN A 300 7.40 -6.44 -24.06
C GLN A 300 6.68 -5.39 -24.93
N ASN A 301 5.40 -5.59 -25.24
CA ASN A 301 4.61 -4.69 -26.08
C ASN A 301 3.46 -4.00 -25.32
N LEU A 302 3.43 -4.11 -24.00
CA LEU A 302 2.41 -3.45 -23.19
C LEU A 302 2.80 -2.00 -22.94
N SER A 303 1.86 -1.07 -23.11
CA SER A 303 2.04 0.30 -22.73
C SER A 303 2.12 0.43 -21.19
N LYS A 304 2.70 1.53 -20.70
CA LYS A 304 2.79 1.80 -19.26
C LYS A 304 1.41 1.82 -18.60
N GLU A 305 0.43 2.37 -19.30
CA GLU A 305 -0.96 2.48 -18.83
C GLU A 305 -1.61 1.11 -18.66
N VAL A 306 -1.37 0.19 -19.60
CA VAL A 306 -1.86 -1.19 -19.52
C VAL A 306 -1.18 -1.94 -18.38
N LEU A 307 0.14 -1.79 -18.22
CA LEU A 307 0.88 -2.38 -17.09
C LEU A 307 0.34 -1.88 -15.75
N ASN A 308 0.11 -0.58 -15.62
CA ASN A 308 -0.50 0.00 -14.42
C ASN A 308 -1.89 -0.58 -14.15
N LYS A 309 -2.72 -0.73 -15.18
CA LYS A 309 -4.06 -1.34 -15.02
C LYS A 309 -3.98 -2.77 -14.52
N LEU A 310 -3.03 -3.57 -15.03
CA LEU A 310 -2.80 -4.95 -14.57
C LEU A 310 -2.31 -4.99 -13.11
N GLN A 311 -1.37 -4.11 -12.75
CA GLN A 311 -0.89 -3.96 -11.37
C GLN A 311 -2.02 -3.62 -10.41
N ARG A 312 -2.93 -2.71 -10.80
CA ARG A 312 -4.09 -2.31 -9.98
C ARG A 312 -5.08 -3.43 -9.79
N LEU A 313 -5.39 -4.18 -10.84
CA LEU A 313 -6.28 -5.36 -10.73
C LEU A 313 -5.73 -6.40 -9.74
N SER A 314 -4.43 -6.39 -9.50
CA SER A 314 -3.74 -7.29 -8.56
C SER A 314 -3.25 -6.59 -7.29
N SER A 315 -3.89 -5.48 -6.93
CA SER A 315 -3.57 -4.70 -5.72
C SER A 315 -4.85 -4.17 -5.08
N PHE A 316 -4.79 -3.87 -3.78
CA PHE A 316 -5.90 -3.25 -3.04
C PHE A 316 -5.39 -2.47 -1.83
N SER A 317 -6.23 -1.56 -1.31
CA SER A 317 -5.92 -0.79 -0.09
C SER A 317 -5.77 -1.71 1.10
N ASN A 318 -4.72 -1.53 1.89
CA ASN A 318 -4.50 -2.27 3.12
C ASN A 318 -5.39 -1.72 4.24
N PRO A 319 -6.43 -2.44 4.69
CA PRO A 319 -7.31 -1.95 5.75
C PRO A 319 -6.59 -1.69 7.06
N GLU A 320 -5.58 -2.50 7.40
CA GLU A 320 -4.77 -2.35 8.61
C GLU A 320 -4.04 -1.00 8.62
N PHE A 321 -3.49 -0.58 7.48
CA PHE A 321 -2.85 0.73 7.35
C PHE A 321 -3.79 1.86 7.77
N PHE A 322 -5.03 1.85 7.27
CA PHE A 322 -6.02 2.88 7.58
C PHE A 322 -6.52 2.80 9.01
N VAL A 323 -6.64 1.60 9.58
CA VAL A 323 -6.96 1.42 11.00
C VAL A 323 -5.85 1.99 11.89
N LEU A 324 -4.58 1.65 11.62
CA LEU A 324 -3.43 2.18 12.36
C LEU A 324 -3.34 3.71 12.22
N GLN A 325 -3.55 4.22 11.02
CA GLN A 325 -3.56 5.66 10.76
C GLN A 325 -4.66 6.38 11.57
N ASN A 326 -5.88 5.81 11.61
CA ASN A 326 -6.99 6.37 12.38
C ASN A 326 -6.77 6.28 13.89
N LEU A 327 -6.14 5.20 14.36
CA LEU A 327 -5.78 5.00 15.77
C LEU A 327 -4.49 5.73 16.18
N ARG A 328 -3.82 6.44 15.25
CA ARG A 328 -2.58 7.20 15.48
C ARG A 328 -1.37 6.31 15.82
N PHE A 329 -1.39 5.05 15.44
CA PHE A 329 -0.22 4.20 15.54
C PHE A 329 0.73 4.40 14.35
N SER A 330 1.99 4.01 14.54
CA SER A 330 2.97 4.05 13.47
C SER A 330 2.57 3.10 12.34
N THR A 331 2.58 3.59 11.10
CA THR A 331 2.34 2.80 9.88
C THR A 331 3.64 2.33 9.23
N PHE A 332 4.78 2.54 9.88
CA PHE A 332 6.13 2.37 9.32
C PHE A 332 6.39 1.02 8.63
N ASN A 333 5.86 -0.08 9.17
CA ASN A 333 6.02 -1.42 8.57
C ASN A 333 4.74 -1.94 7.90
N THR A 334 3.70 -1.11 7.78
CA THR A 334 2.42 -1.49 7.21
C THR A 334 2.25 -0.78 5.87
N PRO A 335 2.32 -1.49 4.73
CA PRO A 335 2.16 -0.86 3.43
C PRO A 335 0.74 -0.33 3.26
N ARG A 336 0.59 0.82 2.61
CA ARG A 336 -0.72 1.40 2.29
C ARG A 336 -1.53 0.53 1.32
N ILE A 337 -0.83 -0.13 0.41
CA ILE A 337 -1.40 -1.00 -0.63
C ILE A 337 -0.79 -2.39 -0.49
N ILE A 338 -1.62 -3.40 -0.57
CA ILE A 338 -1.21 -4.78 -0.69
C ILE A 338 -1.15 -5.12 -2.17
N THR A 339 0.01 -5.57 -2.63
CA THR A 339 0.27 -5.98 -4.01
C THR A 339 0.38 -7.49 -4.07
N SER A 340 -0.35 -8.12 -5.00
CA SER A 340 -0.28 -9.56 -5.27
C SER A 340 0.34 -9.87 -6.63
N PHE A 341 0.98 -8.92 -7.27
CA PHE A 341 1.72 -9.11 -8.52
C PHE A 341 3.23 -9.14 -8.29
N THR A 342 3.96 -9.68 -9.26
CA THR A 342 5.42 -9.60 -9.36
C THR A 342 5.79 -9.21 -10.80
N ILE A 343 6.83 -8.40 -10.96
CA ILE A 343 7.35 -8.03 -12.29
C ILE A 343 8.79 -8.51 -12.40
N ASN A 344 9.09 -9.23 -13.46
CA ASN A 344 10.45 -9.57 -13.86
C ASN A 344 10.79 -8.96 -15.23
N GLU A 345 11.95 -9.29 -15.79
CA GLU A 345 12.38 -8.75 -17.08
C GLU A 345 11.38 -9.01 -18.22
N LYS A 346 10.74 -10.18 -18.26
CA LYS A 346 9.89 -10.63 -19.37
C LYS A 346 8.38 -10.51 -19.07
N TYR A 347 7.96 -10.74 -17.83
CA TYR A 347 6.56 -10.91 -17.47
C TYR A 347 6.11 -9.96 -16.36
N ILE A 348 4.84 -9.58 -16.41
CA ILE A 348 4.06 -9.26 -15.23
C ILE A 348 3.31 -10.52 -14.80
N ILE A 349 3.46 -10.91 -13.55
CA ILE A 349 2.93 -12.14 -12.96
C ILE A 349 1.82 -11.75 -12.00
N VAL A 350 0.61 -12.20 -12.25
CA VAL A 350 -0.57 -11.85 -11.44
C VAL A 350 -1.28 -13.11 -10.95
N PRO A 351 -2.04 -13.03 -9.86
CA PRO A 351 -2.80 -14.17 -9.34
C PRO A 351 -3.75 -14.76 -10.38
N ARG A 352 -3.85 -16.08 -10.42
CA ARG A 352 -4.61 -16.83 -11.44
C ARG A 352 -6.11 -16.57 -11.39
N GLY A 353 -6.69 -16.26 -10.24
CA GLY A 353 -8.11 -15.95 -10.11
C GLY A 353 -8.53 -14.70 -10.91
N LEU A 354 -7.56 -13.85 -11.29
CA LEU A 354 -7.80 -12.69 -12.14
C LEU A 354 -7.83 -13.02 -13.64
N THR A 355 -7.58 -14.27 -14.05
CA THR A 355 -7.46 -14.66 -15.47
C THR A 355 -8.66 -14.23 -16.29
N GLN A 356 -9.89 -14.47 -15.80
CA GLN A 356 -11.11 -14.10 -16.53
C GLN A 356 -11.27 -12.58 -16.64
N LYS A 357 -11.04 -11.83 -15.55
CA LYS A 357 -11.11 -10.37 -15.54
C LYS A 357 -10.11 -9.75 -16.52
N ILE A 358 -8.89 -10.27 -16.55
CA ILE A 358 -7.84 -9.79 -17.45
C ILE A 358 -8.17 -10.17 -18.90
N THR A 359 -8.65 -11.36 -19.17
CA THR A 359 -9.10 -11.75 -20.51
C THR A 359 -10.22 -10.84 -21.00
N ASN A 360 -11.19 -10.56 -20.15
CA ASN A 360 -12.29 -9.63 -20.47
C ASN A 360 -11.76 -8.20 -20.70
N LEU A 361 -10.77 -7.73 -19.93
CA LEU A 361 -10.13 -6.44 -20.13
C LEU A 361 -9.47 -6.34 -21.51
N PHE A 362 -8.76 -7.37 -21.95
CA PHE A 362 -8.17 -7.41 -23.30
C PHE A 362 -9.25 -7.40 -24.38
N ASN A 363 -10.25 -8.27 -24.25
CA ASN A 363 -11.35 -8.39 -25.22
C ASN A 363 -12.16 -7.09 -25.38
N SER A 364 -12.47 -6.41 -24.28
CA SER A 364 -13.20 -5.13 -24.30
C SER A 364 -12.43 -4.00 -25.00
N ASN A 365 -11.10 -4.11 -25.04
CA ASN A 365 -10.22 -3.19 -25.76
C ASN A 365 -9.79 -3.72 -27.16
N LYS A 366 -10.54 -4.67 -27.73
CA LYS A 366 -10.31 -5.24 -29.06
C LYS A 366 -8.91 -5.87 -29.21
N ALA A 367 -8.33 -6.34 -28.11
CA ALA A 367 -7.06 -7.03 -28.06
C ALA A 367 -7.28 -8.50 -27.70
N LYS A 368 -6.35 -9.37 -28.08
CA LYS A 368 -6.44 -10.80 -27.81
C LYS A 368 -5.29 -11.24 -26.90
N LEU A 369 -5.63 -11.88 -25.78
CA LEU A 369 -4.70 -12.53 -24.88
C LEU A 369 -4.61 -14.02 -25.24
N PHE A 370 -3.48 -14.46 -25.77
CA PHE A 370 -3.21 -15.87 -26.07
C PHE A 370 -2.62 -16.54 -24.83
N ILE A 371 -3.42 -17.39 -24.19
CA ILE A 371 -3.03 -18.08 -22.96
C ILE A 371 -2.59 -19.50 -23.30
N GLU A 372 -1.32 -19.82 -23.06
CA GLU A 372 -0.78 -21.17 -23.05
C GLU A 372 -1.07 -21.78 -21.67
N ASP A 373 -1.93 -22.81 -21.62
CA ASP A 373 -2.31 -23.47 -20.36
C ASP A 373 -1.31 -24.60 -20.05
N LYS A 374 -0.51 -24.39 -18.99
CA LYS A 374 0.48 -25.37 -18.49
C LYS A 374 0.08 -25.96 -17.14
N ARG A 375 -1.18 -25.81 -16.76
CA ARG A 375 -1.66 -26.33 -15.49
C ARG A 375 -1.74 -27.85 -15.49
N PHE A 376 -1.54 -28.40 -14.31
CA PHE A 376 -1.51 -29.84 -14.10
C PHE A 376 -2.93 -30.43 -13.99
N ILE A 377 -3.15 -31.59 -14.61
CA ILE A 377 -4.37 -32.41 -14.47
C ILE A 377 -3.95 -33.86 -14.28
N ARG A 378 -4.42 -34.46 -13.19
CA ARG A 378 -4.30 -35.88 -12.91
C ARG A 378 -5.70 -36.46 -12.70
N PRO A 379 -6.18 -37.30 -13.62
CA PRO A 379 -7.49 -37.94 -13.46
C PRO A 379 -7.47 -38.98 -12.32
N ILE A 380 -8.64 -39.21 -11.73
CA ILE A 380 -8.88 -40.28 -10.78
C ILE A 380 -10.01 -41.18 -11.27
N ASP A 381 -10.11 -42.39 -10.70
CA ASP A 381 -11.23 -43.28 -10.95
C ASP A 381 -12.57 -42.63 -10.61
N LYS A 382 -13.61 -43.05 -11.29
CA LYS A 382 -14.96 -42.50 -11.10
C LYS A 382 -15.45 -42.74 -9.69
N LEU A 383 -15.78 -41.65 -8.98
CA LEU A 383 -16.54 -41.69 -7.73
C LEU A 383 -18.03 -41.59 -8.05
N ASN A 384 -18.86 -42.39 -7.42
CA ASN A 384 -20.31 -42.35 -7.64
C ASN A 384 -20.96 -41.48 -6.57
N PHE A 385 -21.38 -40.28 -6.93
CA PHE A 385 -22.11 -39.40 -6.04
C PHE A 385 -23.58 -39.84 -5.95
N THR A 386 -24.03 -40.21 -4.77
CA THR A 386 -25.35 -40.87 -4.54
C THR A 386 -26.45 -39.93 -4.05
N LEU A 387 -26.08 -38.72 -3.59
CA LEU A 387 -27.06 -37.78 -3.07
C LEU A 387 -27.81 -37.05 -4.19
N THR A 388 -29.11 -36.86 -4.06
CA THR A 388 -29.92 -36.04 -4.96
C THR A 388 -29.80 -34.55 -4.55
N LEU A 389 -29.25 -33.72 -5.42
CA LEU A 389 -29.17 -32.29 -5.20
C LEU A 389 -30.53 -31.60 -5.39
N LYS A 390 -30.81 -30.59 -4.59
CA LYS A 390 -31.93 -29.67 -4.77
C LYS A 390 -31.71 -28.81 -6.01
N ASP A 391 -32.78 -28.21 -6.54
CA ASP A 391 -32.69 -27.45 -7.79
C ASP A 391 -31.73 -26.23 -7.69
N GLU A 392 -31.77 -25.51 -6.57
CA GLU A 392 -30.80 -24.41 -6.32
C GLU A 392 -29.35 -24.90 -6.28
N GLN A 393 -29.12 -26.09 -5.72
CA GLN A 393 -27.78 -26.70 -5.68
C GLN A 393 -27.31 -27.16 -7.06
N LYS A 394 -28.23 -27.62 -7.93
CA LYS A 394 -27.93 -27.96 -9.34
C LYS A 394 -27.51 -26.71 -10.10
N ILE A 395 -28.23 -25.59 -9.95
CA ILE A 395 -27.89 -24.30 -10.57
C ILE A 395 -26.49 -23.84 -10.10
N ALA A 396 -26.20 -23.95 -8.81
CA ALA A 396 -24.89 -23.59 -8.28
C ALA A 396 -23.79 -24.50 -8.87
N LEU A 397 -24.02 -25.80 -8.94
CA LEU A 397 -23.11 -26.78 -9.54
C LEU A 397 -22.79 -26.42 -11.00
N GLU A 398 -23.82 -26.17 -11.82
CA GLU A 398 -23.66 -25.82 -13.24
C GLU A 398 -22.82 -24.55 -13.41
N LYS A 399 -23.10 -23.50 -12.66
CA LYS A 399 -22.34 -22.25 -12.71
C LYS A 399 -20.87 -22.44 -12.33
N ILE A 400 -20.58 -23.25 -11.31
CA ILE A 400 -19.21 -23.54 -10.86
C ILE A 400 -18.44 -24.36 -11.91
N LEU A 401 -19.11 -25.33 -12.56
CA LEU A 401 -18.45 -26.16 -13.58
C LEU A 401 -18.03 -25.38 -14.83
N LEU A 402 -18.63 -24.23 -15.10
CA LEU A 402 -18.22 -23.33 -16.20
C LEU A 402 -16.90 -22.59 -15.93
N GLN A 403 -16.39 -22.64 -14.70
CA GLN A 403 -15.22 -21.86 -14.27
C GLN A 403 -14.14 -22.77 -13.70
N ASP A 404 -12.88 -22.46 -13.98
CA ASP A 404 -11.74 -23.17 -13.37
C ASP A 404 -11.46 -22.67 -11.94
N TYR A 405 -11.72 -21.38 -11.69
CA TYR A 405 -11.55 -20.71 -10.40
C TYR A 405 -12.86 -20.03 -10.01
N SER A 406 -13.37 -20.34 -8.85
CA SER A 406 -14.65 -19.76 -8.39
C SER A 406 -14.83 -19.82 -6.89
N VAL A 407 -15.70 -18.96 -6.37
CA VAL A 407 -16.17 -18.98 -4.99
C VAL A 407 -17.67 -19.25 -4.96
N LEU A 408 -18.09 -20.21 -4.15
CA LEU A 408 -19.48 -20.48 -3.81
C LEU A 408 -19.82 -19.77 -2.50
N ILE A 409 -20.75 -18.82 -2.54
CA ILE A 409 -21.28 -18.17 -1.36
C ILE A 409 -22.71 -18.67 -1.12
N ALA A 410 -22.89 -19.37 -0.01
CA ALA A 410 -24.20 -19.92 0.33
C ALA A 410 -24.39 -19.96 1.85
N PRO A 411 -25.61 -19.71 2.34
CA PRO A 411 -25.88 -19.66 3.78
C PRO A 411 -25.60 -21.02 4.48
N PRO A 412 -25.47 -21.03 5.80
CA PRO A 412 -25.48 -22.28 6.57
C PRO A 412 -26.70 -23.12 6.23
N GLY A 413 -26.52 -24.45 6.13
CA GLY A 413 -27.59 -25.36 5.74
C GLY A 413 -27.79 -25.57 4.24
N PHE A 414 -27.15 -24.78 3.35
CA PHE A 414 -27.20 -24.97 1.90
C PHE A 414 -26.50 -26.26 1.43
N SER A 415 -25.81 -26.95 2.31
CA SER A 415 -25.04 -28.18 2.02
C SER A 415 -23.91 -27.95 1.01
N LYS A 416 -23.06 -26.93 1.26
CA LYS A 416 -21.88 -26.64 0.45
C LYS A 416 -21.00 -27.87 0.23
N THR A 417 -20.89 -28.76 1.23
CA THR A 417 -20.13 -30.01 1.15
C THR A 417 -20.70 -30.97 0.09
N ALA A 418 -22.03 -31.06 -0.08
CA ALA A 418 -22.64 -31.89 -1.11
C ALA A 418 -22.38 -31.39 -2.52
N ILE A 419 -22.40 -30.05 -2.71
CA ILE A 419 -22.05 -29.44 -4.00
C ILE A 419 -20.55 -29.69 -4.32
N ALA A 420 -19.68 -29.56 -3.34
CA ALA A 420 -18.26 -29.85 -3.49
C ALA A 420 -18.02 -31.33 -3.88
N ALA A 421 -18.72 -32.27 -3.25
CA ALA A 421 -18.68 -33.70 -3.63
C ALA A 421 -19.17 -33.91 -5.06
N ALA A 422 -20.27 -33.30 -5.47
CA ALA A 422 -20.78 -33.39 -6.84
C ALA A 422 -19.77 -32.82 -7.87
N ILE A 423 -19.04 -31.74 -7.52
CA ILE A 423 -17.98 -31.17 -8.38
C ILE A 423 -16.81 -32.14 -8.50
N ILE A 424 -16.39 -32.81 -7.44
CA ILE A 424 -15.34 -33.85 -7.47
C ILE A 424 -15.75 -34.98 -8.42
N GLU A 425 -17.01 -35.45 -8.34
CA GLU A 425 -17.53 -36.47 -9.24
C GLU A 425 -17.54 -36.02 -10.70
N LYS A 426 -17.95 -34.78 -10.98
CA LYS A 426 -18.01 -34.25 -12.35
C LYS A 426 -16.64 -33.99 -12.97
N ARG A 427 -15.70 -33.44 -12.21
CA ARG A 427 -14.35 -33.12 -12.69
C ARG A 427 -13.43 -34.32 -12.81
N LYS A 428 -13.62 -35.35 -11.98
CA LYS A 428 -12.85 -36.61 -11.98
C LYS A 428 -11.34 -36.40 -11.92
N VAL A 429 -10.90 -35.50 -11.10
CA VAL A 429 -9.48 -35.19 -10.89
C VAL A 429 -9.11 -35.29 -9.43
N ASN A 430 -7.84 -35.59 -9.16
CA ASN A 430 -7.37 -35.67 -7.79
C ASN A 430 -7.56 -34.34 -7.06
N THR A 431 -8.10 -34.46 -5.83
CA THR A 431 -8.60 -33.30 -5.10
C THR A 431 -8.03 -33.25 -3.69
N LEU A 432 -7.58 -32.06 -3.28
CA LEU A 432 -7.24 -31.73 -1.90
C LEU A 432 -8.29 -30.78 -1.33
N ILE A 433 -8.91 -31.17 -0.22
CA ILE A 433 -9.85 -30.34 0.52
C ILE A 433 -9.11 -29.70 1.70
N LEU A 434 -9.19 -28.38 1.80
CA LEU A 434 -8.52 -27.61 2.85
C LEU A 434 -9.55 -27.11 3.86
N VAL A 435 -9.32 -27.42 5.13
CA VAL A 435 -10.18 -27.00 6.24
C VAL A 435 -9.39 -26.18 7.26
N ASN A 436 -10.06 -25.25 7.93
CA ASN A 436 -9.41 -24.37 8.91
C ASN A 436 -9.15 -25.08 10.26
N LYS A 437 -10.05 -25.97 10.69
CA LYS A 437 -10.00 -26.62 12.01
C LYS A 437 -10.01 -28.14 11.90
N SER A 438 -9.34 -28.80 12.86
CA SER A 438 -9.22 -30.26 12.87
C SER A 438 -10.54 -31.00 13.01
N ASN A 439 -11.52 -30.44 13.72
CA ASN A 439 -12.86 -31.05 13.84
C ASN A 439 -13.62 -31.08 12.50
N LEU A 440 -13.38 -30.11 11.63
CA LEU A 440 -13.98 -30.11 10.29
C LEU A 440 -13.40 -31.21 9.40
N LEU A 441 -12.14 -31.59 9.62
CA LEU A 441 -11.50 -32.66 8.85
C LEU A 441 -12.26 -33.98 8.98
N ASP A 442 -12.58 -34.39 10.20
CA ASP A 442 -13.30 -35.65 10.43
C ASP A 442 -14.76 -35.57 9.91
N GLN A 443 -15.45 -34.44 10.07
CA GLN A 443 -16.77 -34.20 9.48
C GLN A 443 -16.78 -34.29 7.94
N TRP A 444 -15.77 -33.74 7.27
CA TRP A 444 -15.63 -33.83 5.81
C TRP A 444 -15.45 -35.28 5.37
N VAL A 445 -14.62 -36.04 6.10
CA VAL A 445 -14.39 -37.45 5.81
C VAL A 445 -15.68 -38.26 5.93
N GLU A 446 -16.42 -38.11 7.03
CA GLU A 446 -17.69 -38.82 7.25
C GLU A 446 -18.69 -38.52 6.13
N ARG A 447 -18.86 -37.25 5.77
CA ARG A 447 -19.77 -36.84 4.69
C ARG A 447 -19.36 -37.38 3.32
N LEU A 448 -18.06 -37.35 2.98
CA LEU A 448 -17.59 -37.89 1.70
C LEU A 448 -17.76 -39.40 1.63
N CYS A 449 -17.52 -40.15 2.73
CA CYS A 449 -17.78 -41.56 2.78
C CYS A 449 -19.29 -41.87 2.58
N GLU A 450 -20.16 -41.07 3.18
CA GLU A 450 -21.62 -41.18 3.00
C GLU A 450 -22.03 -40.87 1.54
N TYR A 451 -21.55 -39.77 0.96
CA TYR A 451 -21.97 -39.31 -0.36
C TYR A 451 -21.44 -40.18 -1.51
N PHE A 452 -20.25 -40.76 -1.36
CA PHE A 452 -19.63 -41.61 -2.37
C PHE A 452 -19.77 -43.11 -2.08
N GLN A 453 -20.29 -43.52 -0.92
CA GLN A 453 -20.37 -44.91 -0.49
C GLN A 453 -18.98 -45.60 -0.52
N ILE A 454 -17.95 -44.95 -0.01
CA ILE A 454 -16.57 -45.44 0.01
C ILE A 454 -16.06 -45.68 1.42
N ASP A 455 -15.06 -46.56 1.55
CA ASP A 455 -14.42 -46.80 2.85
C ASP A 455 -13.59 -45.59 3.29
N ILE A 456 -13.60 -45.29 4.58
CA ILE A 456 -12.85 -44.19 5.19
C ILE A 456 -11.35 -44.27 4.91
N LYS A 457 -10.80 -45.47 4.64
CA LYS A 457 -9.38 -45.67 4.30
C LYS A 457 -9.02 -45.15 2.90
N THR A 458 -10.01 -44.93 2.04
CA THR A 458 -9.78 -44.37 0.68
C THR A 458 -9.59 -42.88 0.67
N ILE A 459 -9.86 -42.17 1.80
CA ILE A 459 -9.66 -40.74 1.97
C ILE A 459 -8.39 -40.50 2.77
N GLY A 460 -7.44 -39.78 2.20
CA GLY A 460 -6.22 -39.40 2.92
C GLY A 460 -6.46 -38.25 3.89
N LYS A 461 -5.66 -38.19 4.95
CA LYS A 461 -5.79 -37.18 6.00
C LYS A 461 -4.44 -36.59 6.39
N LEU A 462 -4.37 -35.25 6.45
CA LEU A 462 -3.21 -34.51 6.97
C LEU A 462 -3.66 -33.51 8.03
N GLY A 463 -3.35 -33.80 9.27
CA GLY A 463 -3.72 -32.99 10.43
C GLY A 463 -4.10 -33.86 11.61
N ASN A 464 -4.21 -33.27 12.79
CA ASN A 464 -4.57 -33.96 14.04
C ASN A 464 -3.67 -35.20 14.34
N GLY A 465 -2.36 -35.06 14.10
CA GLY A 465 -1.37 -36.14 14.25
C GLY A 465 -1.37 -37.21 13.14
N LYS A 466 -2.34 -37.19 12.23
CA LYS A 466 -2.46 -38.13 11.09
C LYS A 466 -1.68 -37.57 9.90
N LYS A 467 -0.90 -38.41 9.23
CA LYS A 467 -0.05 -38.05 8.06
C LYS A 467 -0.14 -39.13 6.98
N LYS A 468 -1.33 -39.38 6.49
CA LYS A 468 -1.54 -40.38 5.44
C LYS A 468 -2.33 -39.75 4.31
N LEU A 469 -1.62 -39.28 3.30
CA LEU A 469 -2.19 -38.83 2.04
C LEU A 469 -2.12 -39.96 1.02
N ASN A 470 -3.02 -39.98 0.05
CA ASN A 470 -3.06 -40.95 -1.04
C ASN A 470 -2.97 -40.29 -2.41
N SER A 471 -2.93 -38.96 -2.46
CA SER A 471 -2.85 -38.14 -3.66
C SER A 471 -4.03 -38.28 -4.64
N ASN A 472 -5.17 -38.85 -4.19
CA ASN A 472 -6.40 -38.97 -4.98
C ASN A 472 -7.51 -38.08 -4.41
N LEU A 473 -8.00 -38.42 -3.21
CA LEU A 473 -8.97 -37.61 -2.47
C LEU A 473 -8.48 -37.45 -1.04
N ASP A 474 -8.00 -36.28 -0.74
CA ASP A 474 -7.34 -36.01 0.53
C ASP A 474 -7.91 -34.77 1.20
N ILE A 475 -7.85 -34.75 2.54
CA ILE A 475 -8.28 -33.60 3.35
C ILE A 475 -7.12 -33.18 4.25
N ALA A 476 -6.82 -31.89 4.27
CA ALA A 476 -5.76 -31.33 5.09
C ALA A 476 -6.21 -30.10 5.88
N THR A 477 -5.66 -29.92 7.08
CA THR A 477 -5.79 -28.64 7.74
C THR A 477 -4.81 -27.64 7.14
N LEU A 478 -5.22 -26.38 7.01
CA LEU A 478 -4.36 -25.29 6.54
C LEU A 478 -3.06 -25.16 7.32
N GLN A 479 -3.11 -25.34 8.65
CA GLN A 479 -1.94 -25.30 9.50
C GLN A 479 -0.93 -26.41 9.15
N SER A 480 -1.41 -27.61 8.81
CA SER A 480 -0.52 -28.71 8.41
C SER A 480 0.09 -28.49 7.03
N LEU A 481 -0.67 -27.87 6.12
CA LEU A 481 -0.17 -27.52 4.79
C LEU A 481 0.83 -26.37 4.83
N LYS A 482 0.67 -25.39 5.73
CA LYS A 482 1.64 -24.31 5.93
C LYS A 482 3.06 -24.84 6.22
N ASN A 483 3.15 -25.93 6.96
CA ASN A 483 4.41 -26.57 7.30
C ASN A 483 4.98 -27.46 6.18
N ARG A 484 4.18 -27.75 5.16
CA ARG A 484 4.50 -28.62 4.01
C ARG A 484 3.85 -28.09 2.73
N PRO A 485 4.17 -26.88 2.31
CA PRO A 485 3.49 -26.23 1.18
C PRO A 485 3.70 -26.95 -0.16
N GLU A 486 4.74 -27.78 -0.29
CA GLU A 486 5.03 -28.59 -1.48
C GLU A 486 3.95 -29.62 -1.80
N LEU A 487 3.24 -30.12 -0.78
CA LEU A 487 2.22 -31.16 -0.97
C LEU A 487 1.05 -30.71 -1.87
N ILE A 488 0.81 -29.41 -1.97
CA ILE A 488 -0.27 -28.86 -2.81
C ILE A 488 0.00 -29.04 -4.31
N GLU A 489 1.27 -29.19 -4.69
CA GLU A 489 1.70 -29.30 -6.10
C GLU A 489 1.25 -30.59 -6.78
N GLU A 490 0.86 -31.61 -6.02
CA GLU A 490 0.44 -32.93 -6.52
C GLU A 490 -1.03 -32.99 -6.96
N TYR A 491 -1.84 -31.95 -6.62
CA TYR A 491 -3.28 -31.98 -6.86
C TYR A 491 -3.70 -31.11 -8.04
N SER A 492 -4.72 -31.59 -8.76
CA SER A 492 -5.33 -30.89 -9.89
C SER A 492 -6.46 -29.97 -9.46
N GLN A 493 -7.07 -30.27 -8.32
CA GLN A 493 -8.17 -29.50 -7.72
C GLN A 493 -7.93 -29.23 -6.24
N ILE A 494 -8.23 -28.01 -5.83
CA ILE A 494 -8.30 -27.61 -4.42
C ILE A 494 -9.70 -27.11 -4.12
N ILE A 495 -10.26 -27.60 -3.02
CA ILE A 495 -11.50 -27.08 -2.44
C ILE A 495 -11.16 -26.50 -1.07
N ILE A 496 -11.56 -25.27 -0.82
CA ILE A 496 -11.21 -24.55 0.40
C ILE A 496 -12.47 -24.25 1.16
N ASP A 497 -12.62 -24.90 2.31
CA ASP A 497 -13.79 -24.70 3.18
C ASP A 497 -13.60 -23.46 4.05
N GLU A 498 -14.70 -22.69 4.21
CA GLU A 498 -14.73 -21.41 4.94
C GLU A 498 -13.58 -20.48 4.55
N VAL A 499 -13.44 -20.25 3.24
CA VAL A 499 -12.34 -19.50 2.63
C VAL A 499 -12.16 -18.10 3.22
N HIS A 500 -13.20 -17.49 3.79
CA HIS A 500 -13.16 -16.21 4.47
C HIS A 500 -12.41 -16.22 5.81
N HIS A 501 -12.24 -17.39 6.46
CA HIS A 501 -11.48 -17.50 7.70
C HIS A 501 -9.96 -17.65 7.51
N ILE A 502 -9.49 -17.72 6.28
CA ILE A 502 -8.09 -17.97 5.99
C ILE A 502 -7.29 -16.68 6.15
N PRO A 503 -6.26 -16.64 7.02
CA PRO A 503 -5.37 -15.49 7.12
C PRO A 503 -4.67 -15.24 5.78
N ALA A 504 -4.79 -14.04 5.24
CA ALA A 504 -4.33 -13.68 3.90
C ALA A 504 -2.87 -14.12 3.61
N VAL A 505 -1.96 -13.85 4.51
CA VAL A 505 -0.52 -14.14 4.35
C VAL A 505 -0.22 -15.64 4.46
N SER A 506 -0.86 -16.36 5.39
CA SER A 506 -0.59 -17.80 5.61
C SER A 506 -1.10 -18.67 4.47
N PHE A 507 -2.09 -18.20 3.73
CA PHE A 507 -2.76 -18.91 2.66
C PHE A 507 -2.14 -18.66 1.29
N GLU A 508 -1.62 -17.47 1.07
CA GLU A 508 -1.04 -17.09 -0.22
C GLU A 508 0.20 -17.95 -0.56
N ILE A 509 1.01 -18.30 0.45
CA ILE A 509 2.24 -19.07 0.26
C ILE A 509 1.99 -20.46 -0.34
N PRO A 510 1.11 -21.33 0.22
CA PRO A 510 0.78 -22.61 -0.42
C PRO A 510 0.13 -22.44 -1.78
N LEU A 511 -0.82 -21.51 -1.94
CA LEU A 511 -1.53 -21.32 -3.21
C LEU A 511 -0.63 -20.86 -4.36
N LYS A 512 0.40 -20.08 -4.08
CA LYS A 512 1.41 -19.71 -5.08
C LYS A 512 2.21 -20.92 -5.61
N ARG A 513 2.18 -22.06 -4.92
CA ARG A 513 2.81 -23.30 -5.37
C ARG A 513 1.87 -24.25 -6.09
N PHE A 514 0.57 -23.99 -6.03
CA PHE A 514 -0.43 -24.86 -6.66
C PHE A 514 -0.37 -24.75 -8.19
N LYS A 515 -0.18 -25.84 -8.86
CA LYS A 515 -0.07 -25.97 -10.32
C LYS A 515 -1.28 -26.61 -10.98
N GLY A 516 -2.27 -27.02 -10.17
CA GLY A 516 -3.47 -27.67 -10.64
C GLY A 516 -4.44 -26.73 -11.33
N LYS A 517 -5.41 -27.32 -12.03
CA LYS A 517 -6.34 -26.58 -12.88
C LYS A 517 -7.45 -25.88 -12.10
N TYR A 518 -7.99 -26.48 -11.00
CA TYR A 518 -9.25 -26.06 -10.41
C TYR A 518 -9.09 -25.57 -8.97
N ILE A 519 -9.69 -24.43 -8.67
CA ILE A 519 -9.84 -23.93 -7.29
C ILE A 519 -11.30 -23.60 -7.04
N LEU A 520 -11.83 -24.09 -5.91
CA LEU A 520 -13.16 -23.76 -5.42
C LEU A 520 -13.07 -23.27 -3.98
N GLY A 521 -13.45 -22.02 -3.73
CA GLY A 521 -13.67 -21.50 -2.39
C GLY A 521 -15.12 -21.71 -1.96
N LEU A 522 -15.35 -22.16 -0.71
CA LEU A 522 -16.67 -22.26 -0.09
C LEU A 522 -16.75 -21.25 1.04
N SER A 523 -17.81 -20.44 1.08
CA SER A 523 -18.02 -19.46 2.15
C SER A 523 -19.49 -19.28 2.48
N ALA A 524 -19.76 -18.86 3.71
CA ALA A 524 -21.09 -18.41 4.11
C ALA A 524 -21.28 -16.89 3.86
N THR A 525 -20.20 -16.14 3.81
CA THR A 525 -20.20 -14.68 3.64
C THR A 525 -19.15 -14.25 2.61
N PRO A 526 -19.44 -13.22 1.78
CA PRO A 526 -18.48 -12.70 0.82
C PRO A 526 -17.36 -11.89 1.47
N ASP A 527 -17.65 -11.28 2.61
CA ASP A 527 -16.77 -10.30 3.25
C ASP A 527 -16.02 -10.90 4.42
N ARG A 528 -14.81 -10.39 4.61
CA ARG A 528 -13.97 -10.65 5.79
C ARG A 528 -14.01 -9.43 6.71
N GLN A 529 -14.06 -9.67 8.02
CA GLN A 529 -14.06 -8.59 9.01
C GLN A 529 -12.78 -7.72 8.98
N ASP A 530 -11.67 -8.30 8.54
CA ASP A 530 -10.39 -7.60 8.41
C ASP A 530 -10.21 -6.86 7.07
N GLY A 531 -11.21 -6.90 6.17
CA GLY A 531 -11.16 -6.26 4.86
C GLY A 531 -10.20 -6.89 3.84
N MET A 532 -9.58 -8.03 4.15
CA MET A 532 -8.62 -8.73 3.28
C MET A 532 -9.27 -9.68 2.26
N HIS A 533 -10.60 -9.60 2.08
CA HIS A 533 -11.33 -10.43 1.11
C HIS A 533 -10.84 -10.30 -0.35
N PRO A 534 -10.25 -9.19 -0.84
CA PRO A 534 -9.77 -9.15 -2.22
C PRO A 534 -8.72 -10.21 -2.54
N ILE A 535 -7.86 -10.60 -1.59
CA ILE A 535 -6.86 -11.66 -1.80
C ILE A 535 -7.53 -12.99 -2.13
N MET A 536 -8.65 -13.30 -1.46
CA MET A 536 -9.42 -14.52 -1.71
C MET A 536 -9.88 -14.57 -3.17
N PHE A 537 -10.46 -13.48 -3.68
CA PHE A 537 -10.94 -13.41 -5.06
C PHE A 537 -9.79 -13.41 -6.08
N MET A 538 -8.66 -12.77 -5.75
CA MET A 538 -7.48 -12.80 -6.61
C MET A 538 -6.91 -14.22 -6.78
N GLN A 539 -7.05 -15.09 -5.79
CA GLN A 539 -6.56 -16.47 -5.84
C GLN A 539 -7.62 -17.46 -6.31
N CYS A 540 -8.85 -17.36 -5.79
CA CYS A 540 -9.91 -18.32 -6.02
C CYS A 540 -10.86 -17.95 -7.18
N GLY A 541 -10.74 -16.77 -7.77
CA GLY A 541 -11.67 -16.29 -8.79
C GLY A 541 -12.91 -15.60 -8.20
N ASP A 542 -13.82 -15.22 -9.08
CA ASP A 542 -15.03 -14.49 -8.72
C ASP A 542 -16.10 -15.41 -8.11
N ILE A 543 -17.15 -14.79 -7.55
CA ILE A 543 -18.32 -15.50 -7.03
C ILE A 543 -19.07 -16.11 -8.22
N ALA A 544 -19.22 -17.44 -8.23
CA ALA A 544 -20.02 -18.12 -9.23
C ALA A 544 -21.50 -18.21 -8.82
N TYR A 545 -21.78 -18.29 -7.50
CA TYR A 545 -23.14 -18.38 -6.96
C TYR A 545 -23.20 -17.79 -5.56
#